data_eff49b7c9a9d28c986eefc9467167b75
#
_entry.id   eff49b7c9a9d28c986eefc9467167b75
#
_cell.length_a   1.000
_cell.length_b   1.000
_cell.length_c   1.000
_cell.angle_alpha   90.00
_cell.angle_beta   90.00
_cell.angle_gamma   90.00
#
_symmetry.space_group_name_H-M   'P 1'
#
loop_
_entity.id
_entity.type
_entity.pdbx_description
1 polymer ?
#
loop_
_entity_poly.entity_id
_entity_poly.type
_entity_poly.pdbx_seq_one_letter_code
_entity_poly.pdbx_strand_id
1 'polypeptide(L)'
;TKDAKELPLNARNFINQYFSKPQISYIKIDSEFLSKKYEVTLTDRTEIDFDKKGNWTEVDCKKGAVPAALIPVSIKDYVKKNFPNEIITKIERKGTSRTCQ
;
A
#
# COMPACT_ATOMS: atom_id res chain seq x y z
N THR A 1 -15.81 6.02 4.16
CA THR A 1 -15.61 6.75 5.40
C THR A 1 -14.25 7.47 5.41
N LYS A 2 -14.08 8.40 6.28
CA LYS A 2 -12.81 9.09 6.50
C LYS A 2 -12.21 8.77 7.85
N ASP A 3 -12.89 7.94 8.62
CA ASP A 3 -12.48 7.68 10.00
C ASP A 3 -11.44 6.56 10.04
N ALA A 4 -10.20 6.93 10.39
CA ALA A 4 -9.11 5.98 10.48
C ALA A 4 -9.38 4.88 11.50
N LYS A 5 -10.27 5.10 12.45
CA LYS A 5 -10.61 4.08 13.44
C LYS A 5 -11.28 2.86 12.82
N GLU A 6 -11.82 3.02 11.61
CA GLU A 6 -12.40 1.88 10.90
C GLU A 6 -11.34 0.93 10.36
N LEU A 7 -10.09 1.37 10.33
CA LEU A 7 -8.99 0.54 9.84
C LEU A 7 -8.41 -0.32 10.98
N PRO A 8 -7.94 -1.54 10.65
CA PRO A 8 -7.18 -2.31 11.62
C PRO A 8 -5.96 -1.55 12.11
N LEU A 9 -5.50 -1.86 13.31
CA LEU A 9 -4.37 -1.16 13.88
C LEU A 9 -3.12 -1.24 13.00
N ASN A 10 -2.88 -2.40 12.40
CA ASN A 10 -1.73 -2.57 11.51
C ASN A 10 -1.76 -1.60 10.34
N ALA A 11 -2.95 -1.39 9.76
CA ALA A 11 -3.10 -0.47 8.64
C ALA A 11 -2.84 0.96 9.08
N ARG A 12 -3.36 1.34 10.24
CA ARG A 12 -3.13 2.69 10.77
C ARG A 12 -1.65 2.94 11.04
N ASN A 13 -0.97 1.96 11.62
CA ASN A 13 0.45 2.07 11.90
C ASN A 13 1.26 2.19 10.62
N PHE A 14 0.88 1.42 9.59
CA PHE A 14 1.55 1.47 8.30
C PHE A 14 1.46 2.88 7.70
N ILE A 15 0.27 3.46 7.69
CA ILE A 15 0.07 4.78 7.13
C ILE A 15 0.87 5.82 7.91
N ASN A 16 0.86 5.73 9.24
CA ASN A 16 1.59 6.67 10.07
C ASN A 16 3.10 6.56 9.86
N GLN A 17 3.58 5.36 9.59
CA GLN A 17 5.01 5.13 9.43
C GLN A 17 5.53 5.58 8.06
N TYR A 18 4.80 5.31 7.01
CA TYR A 18 5.28 5.52 5.65
C TYR A 18 4.62 6.69 4.94
N PHE A 19 3.45 7.12 5.37
CA PHE A 19 2.67 8.15 4.72
C PHE A 19 2.10 9.12 5.75
N SER A 20 2.98 9.65 6.60
CA SER A 20 2.54 10.49 7.71
C SER A 20 2.12 11.90 7.29
N LYS A 21 2.62 12.38 6.16
CA LYS A 21 2.31 13.75 5.73
C LYS A 21 0.92 13.90 5.13
N PRO A 22 0.53 13.07 4.14
CA PRO A 22 -0.83 13.21 3.61
C PRO A 22 -1.83 12.64 4.58
N GLN A 23 -3.02 13.22 4.55
CA GLN A 23 -4.11 12.73 5.40
C GLN A 23 -4.99 11.78 4.61
N ILE A 24 -5.81 11.03 5.31
CA ILE A 24 -6.75 10.12 4.68
C ILE A 24 -7.87 10.94 4.06
N SER A 25 -8.04 10.80 2.76
CA SER A 25 -9.13 11.45 2.04
C SER A 25 -10.40 10.61 2.11
N TYR A 26 -10.24 9.29 1.96
CA TYR A 26 -11.39 8.39 1.92
C TYR A 26 -10.94 6.96 2.19
N ILE A 27 -11.81 6.19 2.84
CA ILE A 27 -11.60 4.76 3.07
C ILE A 27 -12.80 4.02 2.54
N LYS A 28 -12.57 3.12 1.59
CA LYS A 28 -13.60 2.24 1.08
C LYS A 28 -13.43 0.89 1.72
N ILE A 29 -14.49 0.39 2.33
CA ILE A 29 -14.47 -0.92 2.97
C ILE A 29 -15.27 -1.86 2.12
N ASP A 30 -14.62 -2.86 1.57
CA ASP A 30 -15.23 -3.85 0.70
C ASP A 30 -15.34 -5.15 1.48
N SER A 31 -16.57 -5.52 1.84
CA SER A 31 -16.83 -6.75 2.60
C SER A 31 -17.52 -7.75 1.70
N GLU A 32 -16.87 -8.87 1.45
CA GLU A 32 -17.47 -9.96 0.71
C GLU A 32 -17.60 -11.15 1.65
N PHE A 33 -18.22 -12.22 1.17
CA PHE A 33 -18.63 -13.33 2.00
C PHE A 33 -17.56 -13.81 3.00
N LEU A 34 -16.35 -14.09 2.51
CA LEU A 34 -15.28 -14.59 3.38
C LEU A 34 -14.08 -13.68 3.40
N SER A 35 -14.20 -12.51 2.81
CA SER A 35 -13.06 -11.60 2.75
C SER A 35 -13.50 -10.18 3.01
N LYS A 36 -12.55 -9.38 3.45
CA LYS A 36 -12.78 -7.98 3.67
C LYS A 36 -11.50 -7.25 3.29
N LYS A 37 -11.63 -6.16 2.59
CA LYS A 37 -10.45 -5.36 2.28
C LYS A 37 -10.77 -3.89 2.44
N TYR A 38 -9.73 -3.13 2.70
CA TYR A 38 -9.83 -1.69 2.90
C TYR A 38 -9.04 -1.00 1.81
N GLU A 39 -9.67 -0.04 1.15
CA GLU A 39 -9.00 0.76 0.14
C GLU A 39 -8.91 2.18 0.67
N VAL A 40 -7.69 2.65 0.93
CA VAL A 40 -7.46 3.97 1.51
C VAL A 40 -6.94 4.89 0.42
N THR A 41 -7.57 6.06 0.28
CA THR A 41 -7.09 7.11 -0.62
C THR A 41 -6.61 8.27 0.24
N LEU A 42 -5.39 8.69 0.01
CA LEU A 42 -4.80 9.81 0.74
C LEU A 42 -5.00 11.11 -0.04
N THR A 43 -4.76 12.23 0.63
CA THR A 43 -5.00 13.54 0.02
C THR A 43 -4.06 13.85 -1.14
N ASP A 44 -2.93 13.13 -1.24
CA ASP A 44 -2.00 13.27 -2.36
C ASP A 44 -2.29 12.28 -3.49
N ARG A 45 -3.47 11.64 -3.45
CA ARG A 45 -3.95 10.65 -4.41
C ARG A 45 -3.32 9.28 -4.29
N THR A 46 -2.45 9.06 -3.32
CA THR A 46 -1.91 7.72 -3.06
C THR A 46 -3.04 6.80 -2.65
N GLU A 47 -3.07 5.60 -3.23
CA GLU A 47 -4.05 4.58 -2.89
C GLU A 47 -3.35 3.38 -2.27
N ILE A 48 -3.85 2.92 -1.15
CA ILE A 48 -3.26 1.79 -0.43
C ILE A 48 -4.36 0.81 -0.12
N ASP A 49 -4.17 -0.45 -0.53
CA ASP A 49 -5.10 -1.51 -0.22
C ASP A 49 -4.57 -2.35 0.92
N PHE A 50 -5.47 -2.72 1.83
CA PHE A 50 -5.15 -3.56 2.99
C PHE A 50 -6.10 -4.75 3.01
N ASP A 51 -5.60 -5.89 3.49
CA ASP A 51 -6.45 -7.05 3.70
C ASP A 51 -7.23 -6.91 5.04
N LYS A 52 -8.00 -7.92 5.38
CA LYS A 52 -8.82 -7.86 6.59
C LYS A 52 -8.00 -7.75 7.87
N LYS A 53 -6.74 -8.15 7.82
CA LYS A 53 -5.85 -8.08 8.98
C LYS A 53 -5.10 -6.75 9.06
N GLY A 54 -5.25 -5.92 8.04
CA GLY A 54 -4.56 -4.65 8.01
C GLY A 54 -3.17 -4.70 7.39
N ASN A 55 -2.84 -5.78 6.71
CA ASN A 55 -1.58 -5.88 5.97
C ASN A 55 -1.77 -5.31 4.58
N TRP A 56 -0.82 -4.48 4.13
CA TRP A 56 -0.97 -3.86 2.82
C TRP A 56 -0.83 -4.91 1.71
N THR A 57 -1.61 -4.73 0.67
CA THR A 57 -1.56 -5.61 -0.49
C THR A 57 -1.15 -4.86 -1.74
N GLU A 58 -1.44 -3.57 -1.81
CA GLU A 58 -1.08 -2.76 -2.96
C GLU A 58 -0.86 -1.32 -2.52
N VAL A 59 0.15 -0.69 -3.08
CA VAL A 59 0.40 0.74 -2.88
C VAL A 59 0.59 1.37 -4.25
N ASP A 60 -0.23 2.37 -4.56
CA ASP A 60 -0.17 3.09 -5.83
C ASP A 60 -0.02 4.57 -5.53
N CYS A 61 1.18 5.09 -5.74
CA CYS A 61 1.47 6.51 -5.47
C CYS A 61 1.17 7.41 -6.66
N LYS A 62 0.61 6.85 -7.72
CA LYS A 62 0.23 7.61 -8.92
C LYS A 62 1.44 8.30 -9.55
N LYS A 63 1.72 9.54 -9.17
CA LYS A 63 2.83 10.29 -9.73
C LYS A 63 4.07 10.30 -8.86
N GLY A 64 3.95 9.86 -7.60
CA GLY A 64 5.07 9.85 -6.68
C GLY A 64 5.73 8.50 -6.60
N ALA A 65 6.90 8.46 -5.97
CA ALA A 65 7.62 7.21 -5.79
C ALA A 65 7.12 6.47 -4.55
N VAL A 66 7.05 5.15 -4.64
CA VAL A 66 6.75 4.30 -3.49
C VAL A 66 7.91 4.40 -2.51
N PRO A 67 7.65 4.49 -1.20
CA PRO A 67 8.74 4.52 -0.21
C PRO A 67 9.70 3.35 -0.39
N ALA A 68 10.99 3.66 -0.40
CA ALA A 68 12.01 2.64 -0.67
C ALA A 68 11.97 1.50 0.33
N ALA A 69 11.56 1.80 1.57
CA ALA A 69 11.48 0.77 2.61
C ALA A 69 10.48 -0.33 2.28
N LEU A 70 9.53 -0.07 1.40
CA LEU A 70 8.53 -1.06 1.01
C LEU A 70 8.97 -1.92 -0.16
N ILE A 71 10.05 -1.54 -0.83
CA ILE A 71 10.49 -2.21 -2.05
C ILE A 71 11.61 -3.20 -1.71
N PRO A 72 11.44 -4.49 -2.09
CA PRO A 72 12.51 -5.46 -1.87
C PRO A 72 13.81 -5.03 -2.54
N VAL A 73 14.94 -5.33 -1.90
CA VAL A 73 16.25 -4.94 -2.43
C VAL A 73 16.48 -5.49 -3.83
N SER A 74 16.06 -6.72 -4.09
CA SER A 74 16.25 -7.32 -5.41
C SER A 74 15.52 -6.53 -6.50
N ILE A 75 14.33 -6.04 -6.19
CA ILE A 75 13.56 -5.25 -7.16
C ILE A 75 14.21 -3.87 -7.34
N LYS A 76 14.65 -3.25 -6.25
CA LYS A 76 15.32 -1.95 -6.34
C LYS A 76 16.57 -2.05 -7.21
N ASP A 77 17.37 -3.09 -6.99
CA ASP A 77 18.59 -3.28 -7.75
C ASP A 77 18.31 -3.53 -9.22
N TYR A 78 17.28 -4.33 -9.51
CA TYR A 78 16.88 -4.62 -10.87
C TYR A 78 16.46 -3.34 -11.60
N VAL A 79 15.62 -2.52 -10.97
CA VAL A 79 15.15 -1.29 -11.60
C VAL A 79 16.29 -0.31 -11.77
N LYS A 80 17.16 -0.19 -10.78
CA LYS A 80 18.31 0.72 -10.85
C LYS A 80 19.23 0.34 -12.00
N LYS A 81 19.42 -0.95 -12.22
CA LYS A 81 20.32 -1.45 -13.26
C LYS A 81 19.71 -1.30 -14.65
N ASN A 82 18.44 -1.64 -14.80
CA ASN A 82 17.80 -1.72 -16.11
C ASN A 82 17.00 -0.48 -16.47
N PHE A 83 16.52 0.26 -15.48
CA PHE A 83 15.69 1.44 -15.70
C PHE A 83 16.11 2.57 -14.76
N PRO A 84 17.36 3.05 -14.87
CA PRO A 84 17.91 4.00 -13.90
C PRO A 84 17.18 5.34 -13.83
N ASN A 85 16.44 5.69 -14.88
CA ASN A 85 15.71 6.96 -14.92
C ASN A 85 14.23 6.80 -14.55
N GLU A 86 13.82 5.60 -14.16
CA GLU A 86 12.44 5.34 -13.81
C GLU A 86 12.27 5.32 -12.31
N ILE A 87 11.06 5.65 -11.85
CA ILE A 87 10.71 5.51 -10.44
C ILE A 87 9.62 4.46 -10.32
N ILE A 88 9.57 3.81 -9.16
CA ILE A 88 8.54 2.84 -8.89
C ILE A 88 7.36 3.58 -8.26
N THR A 89 6.23 3.63 -8.95
CA THR A 89 5.05 4.34 -8.48
C THR A 89 4.00 3.41 -7.89
N LYS A 90 4.10 2.11 -8.19
CA LYS A 90 3.11 1.14 -7.74
C LYS A 90 3.79 -0.17 -7.39
N ILE A 91 3.41 -0.75 -6.26
CA ILE A 91 3.84 -2.09 -5.90
C ILE A 91 2.62 -2.88 -5.43
N GLU A 92 2.66 -4.17 -5.67
CA GLU A 92 1.60 -5.07 -5.28
C GLU A 92 2.22 -6.30 -4.65
N ARG A 93 1.70 -6.68 -3.50
CA ARG A 93 2.16 -7.87 -2.80
C ARG A 93 1.16 -8.98 -3.03
N LYS A 94 1.61 -10.08 -3.60
CA LYS A 94 0.74 -11.22 -3.77
C LYS A 94 0.50 -11.83 -2.39
N GLY A 95 -0.72 -11.93 -2.05
CA GLY A 95 -1.08 -12.39 -0.73
C GLY A 95 -0.65 -13.81 -0.54
N THR A 96 -0.31 -14.13 0.40
CA THR A 96 -0.09 -15.38 0.94
C THR A 96 0.62 -16.45 0.22
N SER A 97 0.32 -16.54 -0.03
CA SER A 97 0.77 -17.32 -0.25
C SER A 97 1.46 -18.04 -0.49
N ARG A 98 1.39 -18.44 -0.68
CA ARG A 98 1.96 -19.03 -0.87
C ARG A 98 2.91 -19.26 -1.28
N THR A 99 3.03 -19.27 -1.28
CA THR A 99 3.83 -19.35 -1.71
C THR A 99 4.58 -19.51 -2.28
N CYS A 100 4.81 -19.57 -2.41
CA CYS A 100 5.54 -19.54 -2.99
C CYS A 100 6.05 -19.63 -3.59
N GLN A 101 5.95 -19.51 -3.71
CA GLN A 101 6.33 -19.47 -4.42
C GLN A 101 6.91 -19.50 -4.84
#